data_59d4173d8c2ee1936de4ef4b6111d764
#
_entry.id   59d4173d8c2ee1936de4ef4b6111d764
#
_cell.length_a   1.000
_cell.length_b   1.000
_cell.length_c   1.000
_cell.angle_alpha   90.00
_cell.angle_beta   90.00
_cell.angle_gamma   90.00
#
_symmetry.space_group_name_H-M   'P 1'
#
loop_
_entity.id
_entity.type
_entity.pdbx_description
1 polymer ?
#
loop_
_entity_poly.entity_id
_entity_poly.type
_entity_poly.pdbx_seq_one_letter_code
_entity_poly.pdbx_strand_id
1 'polypeptide(L)'
;MRRENPMSALKPETHLETHDVTNQPPPFEDVNLFETDRALCDAVESAGGGMHRERLSAFGVRCGSAQVAEWAMQANRNPPQLRQFDKYGQRLDEMEFHSAYHALMDFGIGAGVSSAAWTAKQSGEVLHTALEFLMAQAEPGVCCPMTMTYAALPALRQQPQIAAMWEPRILAAKYDPSSQPVANKNGATIGMAMTEKQGGSDVRANTTHATKNTDGSYTLVGHKWFCSAPMSDAFLTLAYAEGGLTCFLVPRWRPDGELNAIHVMRLKDKMGDKANASSEIEYHGAWAERIGEEGRGVRTIVEMVHHTRLDCILAPAAYMRQALANALWHTAHRTAFQKKLIDQPLMR
;
A
#
# COMPACT_ATOMS: atom_id res chain seq x y z
N MET A 1 -3.58 -11.66 -26.18
CA MET A 1 -4.40 -10.51 -26.58
C MET A 1 -5.36 -10.23 -25.43
N ARG A 2 -5.03 -9.30 -24.54
CA ARG A 2 -5.94 -8.80 -23.49
C ARG A 2 -6.93 -7.88 -24.20
N ARG A 3 -8.22 -8.19 -24.15
CA ARG A 3 -9.27 -7.29 -24.60
C ARG A 3 -9.26 -6.10 -23.62
N GLU A 4 -8.80 -4.95 -24.10
CA GLU A 4 -9.09 -3.68 -23.44
C GLU A 4 -10.61 -3.58 -23.35
N ASN A 5 -11.10 -3.41 -22.12
CA ASN A 5 -12.51 -3.13 -21.91
C ASN A 5 -12.73 -1.72 -22.48
N PRO A 6 -13.47 -1.53 -23.57
CA PRO A 6 -13.66 -0.18 -24.08
C PRO A 6 -14.33 0.64 -22.99
N MET A 7 -13.73 1.77 -22.62
CA MET A 7 -14.38 2.75 -21.77
C MET A 7 -15.79 2.96 -22.31
N SER A 8 -16.77 2.92 -21.42
CA SER A 8 -18.18 3.02 -21.80
C SER A 8 -18.38 4.24 -22.70
N ALA A 9 -18.79 4.01 -23.94
CA ALA A 9 -19.16 5.07 -24.88
C ALA A 9 -20.48 5.76 -24.50
N LEU A 10 -21.04 5.43 -23.33
CA LEU A 10 -22.27 6.02 -22.82
C LEU A 10 -22.01 7.48 -22.47
N LYS A 11 -22.72 8.36 -23.14
CA LYS A 11 -22.80 9.78 -22.77
C LYS A 11 -23.95 9.96 -21.79
N PRO A 12 -23.73 10.69 -20.68
CA PRO A 12 -24.82 11.01 -19.78
C PRO A 12 -25.91 11.78 -20.52
N GLU A 13 -27.17 11.41 -20.30
CA GLU A 13 -28.31 12.17 -20.75
C GLU A 13 -28.53 13.33 -19.79
N THR A 14 -28.59 14.57 -20.32
CA THR A 14 -28.72 15.79 -19.52
C THR A 14 -30.05 16.51 -19.74
N HIS A 15 -30.80 16.10 -20.79
CA HIS A 15 -32.14 16.62 -21.10
C HIS A 15 -33.15 15.51 -20.90
N LEU A 16 -33.96 15.63 -19.86
CA LEU A 16 -34.99 14.67 -19.48
C LEU A 16 -36.36 15.36 -19.59
N GLU A 17 -37.44 14.60 -19.81
CA GLU A 17 -38.79 15.19 -19.85
C GLU A 17 -39.18 15.95 -18.59
N THR A 18 -38.63 15.53 -17.43
CA THR A 18 -38.96 16.14 -16.15
C THR A 18 -38.08 17.34 -15.80
N HIS A 19 -36.85 17.41 -16.33
CA HIS A 19 -35.89 18.48 -16.03
C HIS A 19 -34.63 18.38 -16.89
N ASP A 20 -33.89 19.48 -16.93
CA ASP A 20 -32.51 19.51 -17.44
C ASP A 20 -31.53 19.40 -16.28
N VAL A 21 -30.49 18.58 -16.47
CA VAL A 21 -29.40 18.50 -15.50
C VAL A 21 -28.45 19.66 -15.68
N THR A 22 -28.58 20.66 -14.82
CA THR A 22 -27.81 21.91 -14.87
C THR A 22 -27.06 22.18 -13.56
N ASN A 23 -26.17 23.18 -13.56
CA ASN A 23 -25.45 23.65 -12.37
C ASN A 23 -24.63 22.56 -11.66
N GLN A 24 -24.15 21.57 -12.39
CA GLN A 24 -23.22 20.55 -11.87
C GLN A 24 -21.77 20.98 -12.15
N PRO A 25 -20.86 20.85 -11.17
CA PRO A 25 -19.43 21.03 -11.44
C PRO A 25 -18.93 19.97 -12.43
N PRO A 26 -18.00 20.34 -13.33
CA PRO A 26 -17.32 19.34 -14.13
C PRO A 26 -16.49 18.41 -13.20
N PRO A 27 -16.17 17.19 -13.62
CA PRO A 27 -15.26 16.31 -12.87
C PRO A 27 -13.93 17.02 -12.56
N PHE A 28 -13.37 16.76 -11.37
CA PHE A 28 -12.03 17.22 -10.98
C PHE A 28 -11.03 16.16 -11.44
N GLU A 29 -10.78 16.13 -12.74
CA GLU A 29 -9.97 15.13 -13.44
C GLU A 29 -9.05 15.82 -14.45
N ASP A 30 -8.03 15.09 -14.92
CA ASP A 30 -7.03 15.55 -15.89
C ASP A 30 -6.29 16.83 -15.42
N VAL A 31 -6.02 16.88 -14.10
CA VAL A 31 -5.26 17.96 -13.46
C VAL A 31 -3.88 17.46 -13.04
N ASN A 32 -2.88 18.34 -13.09
CA ASN A 32 -1.57 17.99 -12.51
C ASN A 32 -1.61 18.21 -10.99
N LEU A 33 -1.71 17.12 -10.21
CA LEU A 33 -1.79 17.20 -8.75
C LEU A 33 -0.52 17.77 -8.10
N PHE A 34 0.64 17.68 -8.76
CA PHE A 34 1.89 18.27 -8.28
C PHE A 34 1.90 19.78 -8.53
N GLU A 35 1.75 20.22 -9.79
CA GLU A 35 1.88 21.64 -10.15
C GLU A 35 0.73 22.51 -9.60
N THR A 36 -0.44 21.93 -9.34
CA THR A 36 -1.56 22.63 -8.71
C THR A 36 -1.44 22.72 -7.18
N ASP A 37 -0.48 22.02 -6.58
CA ASP A 37 -0.19 22.08 -5.15
C ASP A 37 1.08 22.88 -4.88
N ARG A 38 0.92 24.19 -4.75
CA ARG A 38 2.04 25.08 -4.49
C ARG A 38 2.77 24.75 -3.19
N ALA A 39 2.04 24.32 -2.15
CA ALA A 39 2.66 23.96 -0.87
C ALA A 39 3.58 22.74 -1.02
N LEU A 40 3.16 21.75 -1.79
CA LEU A 40 4.00 20.59 -2.09
C LEU A 40 5.22 20.97 -2.94
N CYS A 41 5.03 21.80 -3.98
CA CYS A 41 6.13 22.30 -4.80
C CYS A 41 7.19 23.03 -3.96
N ASP A 42 6.74 23.98 -3.11
CA ASP A 42 7.62 24.77 -2.24
C ASP A 42 8.32 23.88 -1.19
N ALA A 43 7.63 22.88 -0.64
CA ALA A 43 8.21 21.94 0.31
C ALA A 43 9.30 21.07 -0.34
N VAL A 44 9.04 20.52 -1.53
CA VAL A 44 10.02 19.72 -2.29
C VAL A 44 11.26 20.55 -2.63
N GLU A 45 11.08 21.78 -3.09
CA GLU A 45 12.20 22.68 -3.41
C GLU A 45 13.02 23.02 -2.17
N SER A 46 12.35 23.41 -1.07
CA SER A 46 13.00 23.77 0.20
C SER A 46 13.76 22.60 0.84
N ALA A 47 13.30 21.38 0.63
CA ALA A 47 13.96 20.16 1.10
C ALA A 47 15.07 19.66 0.16
N GLY A 48 15.41 20.42 -0.88
CA GLY A 48 16.45 20.06 -1.84
C GLY A 48 16.06 18.98 -2.85
N GLY A 49 14.77 18.82 -3.11
CA GLY A 49 14.22 17.88 -4.08
C GLY A 49 13.96 18.45 -5.47
N GLY A 50 14.35 19.71 -5.75
CA GLY A 50 14.08 20.41 -7.01
C GLY A 50 14.53 19.65 -8.26
N MET A 51 15.59 18.85 -8.17
CA MET A 51 16.06 17.98 -9.25
C MET A 51 15.01 16.92 -9.68
N HIS A 52 14.04 16.63 -8.86
CA HIS A 52 12.99 15.64 -9.14
C HIS A 52 11.71 16.28 -9.70
N ARG A 53 11.68 17.59 -9.89
CA ARG A 53 10.47 18.33 -10.28
C ARG A 53 9.81 17.78 -11.55
N GLU A 54 10.59 17.51 -12.59
CA GLU A 54 10.05 16.96 -13.85
C GLU A 54 9.38 15.59 -13.63
N ARG A 55 10.03 14.70 -12.88
CA ARG A 55 9.49 13.37 -12.52
C ARG A 55 8.21 13.49 -11.70
N LEU A 56 8.19 14.37 -10.71
CA LEU A 56 7.03 14.60 -9.83
C LEU A 56 5.87 15.25 -10.62
N SER A 57 6.15 16.19 -11.51
CA SER A 57 5.14 16.78 -12.37
C SER A 57 4.53 15.75 -13.32
N ALA A 58 5.34 14.91 -13.97
CA ALA A 58 4.85 13.84 -14.82
C ALA A 58 4.01 12.82 -14.05
N PHE A 59 4.40 12.48 -12.81
CA PHE A 59 3.62 11.60 -11.95
C PHE A 59 2.32 12.27 -11.48
N GLY A 60 2.36 13.56 -11.14
CA GLY A 60 1.19 14.38 -10.76
C GLY A 60 0.13 14.47 -11.86
N VAL A 61 0.54 14.58 -13.13
CA VAL A 61 -0.39 14.50 -14.29
C VAL A 61 -1.10 13.15 -14.32
N ARG A 62 -0.37 12.07 -14.13
CA ARG A 62 -0.96 10.72 -14.16
C ARG A 62 -1.85 10.46 -12.95
N CYS A 63 -1.43 10.85 -11.74
CA CYS A 63 -2.26 10.71 -10.53
C CYS A 63 -3.59 11.47 -10.63
N GLY A 64 -3.60 12.63 -11.28
CA GLY A 64 -4.80 13.44 -11.47
C GLY A 64 -5.61 13.11 -12.72
N SER A 65 -5.27 12.04 -13.46
CA SER A 65 -5.97 11.68 -14.69
C SER A 65 -7.31 10.99 -14.44
N ALA A 66 -8.27 11.17 -15.35
CA ALA A 66 -9.55 10.46 -15.35
C ALA A 66 -9.36 8.93 -15.31
N GLN A 67 -8.31 8.41 -15.95
CA GLN A 67 -8.00 6.97 -15.96
C GLN A 67 -7.67 6.45 -14.56
N VAL A 68 -6.83 7.16 -13.80
CA VAL A 68 -6.46 6.74 -12.43
C VAL A 68 -7.65 6.91 -11.47
N ALA A 69 -8.45 7.98 -11.64
CA ALA A 69 -9.69 8.18 -10.89
C ALA A 69 -10.68 7.01 -11.12
N GLU A 70 -10.83 6.54 -12.36
CA GLU A 70 -11.66 5.37 -12.68
C GLU A 70 -11.12 4.10 -12.03
N TRP A 71 -9.80 3.84 -12.08
CA TRP A 71 -9.21 2.69 -11.39
C TRP A 71 -9.44 2.73 -9.88
N ALA A 72 -9.27 3.90 -9.26
CA ALA A 72 -9.51 4.09 -7.83
C ALA A 72 -10.98 3.79 -7.47
N MET A 73 -11.92 4.30 -8.25
CA MET A 73 -13.35 4.04 -8.07
C MET A 73 -13.66 2.55 -8.21
N GLN A 74 -13.15 1.89 -9.26
CA GLN A 74 -13.41 0.47 -9.51
C GLN A 74 -12.80 -0.43 -8.43
N ALA A 75 -11.57 -0.15 -7.98
CA ALA A 75 -10.92 -0.92 -6.94
C ALA A 75 -11.67 -0.83 -5.58
N ASN A 76 -12.20 0.36 -5.24
CA ASN A 76 -12.96 0.53 -4.00
C ASN A 76 -14.40 -0.01 -4.08
N ARG A 77 -15.04 0.01 -5.26
CA ARG A 77 -16.35 -0.61 -5.47
C ARG A 77 -16.33 -2.13 -5.49
N ASN A 78 -15.18 -2.70 -5.85
CA ASN A 78 -14.94 -4.14 -5.91
C ASN A 78 -13.82 -4.52 -4.94
N PRO A 79 -14.08 -4.48 -3.62
CA PRO A 79 -13.07 -4.79 -2.62
C PRO A 79 -12.55 -6.22 -2.77
N PRO A 80 -11.33 -6.51 -2.29
CA PRO A 80 -10.74 -7.84 -2.38
C PRO A 80 -11.61 -8.90 -1.70
N GLN A 81 -11.59 -10.10 -2.26
CA GLN A 81 -12.30 -11.26 -1.73
C GLN A 81 -11.30 -12.35 -1.33
N LEU A 82 -11.58 -13.02 -0.23
CA LEU A 82 -10.81 -14.18 0.21
C LEU A 82 -11.42 -15.45 -0.38
N ARG A 83 -10.68 -16.10 -1.27
CA ARG A 83 -10.96 -17.46 -1.68
C ARG A 83 -10.18 -18.43 -0.79
N GLN A 84 -10.80 -18.79 0.34
CA GLN A 84 -10.15 -19.59 1.38
C GLN A 84 -9.97 -21.05 0.96
N PHE A 85 -10.92 -21.62 0.23
CA PHE A 85 -10.92 -23.01 -0.22
C PHE A 85 -11.26 -23.10 -1.71
N ASP A 86 -10.78 -24.16 -2.34
CA ASP A 86 -11.26 -24.56 -3.67
C ASP A 86 -12.62 -25.28 -3.58
N LYS A 87 -13.14 -25.70 -4.75
CA LYS A 87 -14.42 -26.42 -4.83
C LYS A 87 -14.42 -27.81 -4.16
N TYR A 88 -13.26 -28.32 -3.79
CA TYR A 88 -13.09 -29.62 -3.12
C TYR A 88 -12.78 -29.48 -1.63
N GLY A 89 -12.75 -28.27 -1.09
CA GLY A 89 -12.43 -27.98 0.31
C GLY A 89 -10.92 -27.94 0.60
N GLN A 90 -10.07 -27.91 -0.42
CA GLN A 90 -8.63 -27.74 -0.24
C GLN A 90 -8.31 -26.27 0.01
N ARG A 91 -7.44 -25.99 1.00
CA ARG A 91 -7.13 -24.62 1.41
C ARG A 91 -6.25 -23.92 0.37
N LEU A 92 -6.64 -22.69 0.00
CA LEU A 92 -5.94 -21.83 -0.96
C LEU A 92 -5.41 -20.55 -0.33
N ASP A 93 -6.19 -19.91 0.52
CA ASP A 93 -5.91 -18.58 1.11
C ASP A 93 -5.48 -17.54 0.05
N GLU A 94 -6.22 -17.51 -1.07
CA GLU A 94 -5.96 -16.62 -2.19
C GLU A 94 -6.78 -15.33 -2.07
N MET A 95 -6.11 -14.20 -2.34
CA MET A 95 -6.76 -12.89 -2.43
C MET A 95 -7.11 -12.60 -3.88
N GLU A 96 -8.39 -12.46 -4.18
CA GLU A 96 -8.87 -12.05 -5.49
C GLU A 96 -9.12 -10.54 -5.49
N PHE A 97 -8.48 -9.85 -6.44
CA PHE A 97 -8.62 -8.40 -6.62
C PHE A 97 -9.21 -8.07 -7.98
N HIS A 98 -9.92 -6.95 -8.04
CA HIS A 98 -10.32 -6.36 -9.32
C HIS A 98 -9.08 -5.92 -10.12
N SER A 99 -9.17 -5.97 -11.47
CA SER A 99 -8.05 -5.59 -12.35
C SER A 99 -7.55 -4.15 -12.12
N ALA A 100 -8.42 -3.25 -11.71
CA ALA A 100 -8.08 -1.87 -11.37
C ALA A 100 -7.11 -1.77 -10.17
N TYR A 101 -7.23 -2.65 -9.17
CA TYR A 101 -6.25 -2.72 -8.08
C TYR A 101 -4.85 -3.06 -8.61
N HIS A 102 -4.76 -4.06 -9.48
CA HIS A 102 -3.48 -4.43 -10.09
C HIS A 102 -2.90 -3.32 -10.96
N ALA A 103 -3.74 -2.57 -11.67
CA ALA A 103 -3.32 -1.41 -12.45
C ALA A 103 -2.76 -0.29 -11.55
N LEU A 104 -3.39 -0.01 -10.41
CA LEU A 104 -2.91 0.97 -9.43
C LEU A 104 -1.59 0.54 -8.77
N MET A 105 -1.46 -0.75 -8.42
CA MET A 105 -0.21 -1.30 -7.88
C MET A 105 0.93 -1.21 -8.89
N ASP A 106 0.69 -1.58 -10.15
CA ASP A 106 1.70 -1.46 -11.22
C ASP A 106 2.07 0.00 -11.49
N PHE A 107 1.09 0.89 -11.45
CA PHE A 107 1.28 2.32 -11.60
C PHE A 107 2.18 2.91 -10.49
N GLY A 108 1.87 2.66 -9.22
CA GLY A 108 2.60 3.23 -8.08
C GLY A 108 4.00 2.60 -7.91
N ILE A 109 4.10 1.27 -7.96
CA ILE A 109 5.39 0.57 -7.86
C ILE A 109 6.28 0.92 -9.06
N GLY A 110 5.71 0.95 -10.28
CA GLY A 110 6.44 1.34 -11.50
C GLY A 110 6.94 2.77 -11.48
N ALA A 111 6.26 3.69 -10.81
CA ALA A 111 6.72 5.05 -10.58
C ALA A 111 7.83 5.15 -9.53
N GLY A 112 8.01 4.10 -8.72
CA GLY A 112 9.01 4.01 -7.68
C GLY A 112 8.53 4.46 -6.30
N VAL A 113 7.23 4.47 -6.03
CA VAL A 113 6.68 4.85 -4.70
C VAL A 113 7.36 4.05 -3.58
N SER A 114 7.52 2.73 -3.75
CA SER A 114 8.16 1.86 -2.76
C SER A 114 9.69 1.80 -2.80
N SER A 115 10.35 2.38 -3.82
CA SER A 115 11.79 2.18 -4.02
C SER A 115 12.62 3.46 -4.15
N ALA A 116 11.99 4.60 -4.42
CA ALA A 116 12.67 5.85 -4.76
C ALA A 116 13.61 6.36 -3.66
N ALA A 117 13.24 6.21 -2.39
CA ALA A 117 14.11 6.59 -1.27
C ALA A 117 15.48 5.90 -1.32
N TRP A 118 15.51 4.63 -1.74
CA TRP A 118 16.69 3.77 -1.72
C TRP A 118 17.47 3.77 -3.03
N THR A 119 16.84 4.17 -4.13
CA THR A 119 17.44 4.10 -5.49
C THR A 119 17.85 5.45 -6.05
N ALA A 120 17.27 6.55 -5.57
CA ALA A 120 17.66 7.88 -6.00
C ALA A 120 19.05 8.24 -5.46
N LYS A 121 19.89 8.84 -6.32
CA LYS A 121 21.27 9.23 -5.95
C LYS A 121 21.29 10.38 -4.93
N GLN A 122 20.31 11.25 -4.93
CA GLN A 122 20.19 12.43 -4.09
C GLN A 122 18.73 12.64 -3.70
N SER A 123 18.48 13.16 -2.51
CA SER A 123 17.14 13.53 -1.99
C SER A 123 16.10 12.42 -2.17
N GLY A 124 16.49 11.15 -1.99
CA GLY A 124 15.63 10.00 -2.20
C GLY A 124 14.40 9.99 -1.29
N GLU A 125 14.57 10.38 -0.02
CA GLU A 125 13.46 10.50 0.93
C GLU A 125 12.47 11.60 0.52
N VAL A 126 12.94 12.72 0.01
CA VAL A 126 12.07 13.80 -0.49
C VAL A 126 11.28 13.32 -1.70
N LEU A 127 11.95 12.59 -2.61
CA LEU A 127 11.28 12.01 -3.78
C LEU A 127 10.22 10.99 -3.37
N HIS A 128 10.55 10.06 -2.46
CA HIS A 128 9.61 9.08 -1.93
C HIS A 128 8.38 9.75 -1.31
N THR A 129 8.64 10.70 -0.38
CA THR A 129 7.58 11.46 0.31
C THR A 129 6.63 12.14 -0.67
N ALA A 130 7.15 12.79 -1.71
CA ALA A 130 6.33 13.46 -2.71
C ALA A 130 5.55 12.47 -3.60
N LEU A 131 6.15 11.33 -3.99
CA LEU A 131 5.48 10.28 -4.75
C LEU A 131 4.34 9.65 -3.92
N GLU A 132 4.60 9.31 -2.66
CA GLU A 132 3.60 8.76 -1.74
C GLU A 132 2.44 9.74 -1.50
N PHE A 133 2.75 11.04 -1.29
CA PHE A 133 1.75 12.08 -1.14
C PHE A 133 0.84 12.23 -2.37
N LEU A 134 1.40 12.14 -3.57
CA LEU A 134 0.62 12.17 -4.81
C LEU A 134 -0.20 10.90 -5.01
N MET A 135 0.38 9.73 -4.73
CA MET A 135 -0.31 8.44 -4.84
C MET A 135 -1.48 8.33 -3.87
N ALA A 136 -1.30 8.79 -2.62
CA ALA A 136 -2.34 8.79 -1.60
C ALA A 136 -3.54 9.71 -1.96
N GLN A 137 -3.33 10.78 -2.74
CA GLN A 137 -4.43 11.57 -3.29
C GLN A 137 -5.21 10.81 -4.37
N ALA A 138 -4.54 9.97 -5.14
CA ALA A 138 -5.15 9.19 -6.21
C ALA A 138 -5.93 7.97 -5.67
N GLU A 139 -5.26 7.10 -4.89
CA GLU A 139 -5.88 5.94 -4.23
C GLU A 139 -5.06 5.51 -3.01
N PRO A 140 -5.54 5.76 -1.78
CA PRO A 140 -4.77 5.52 -0.56
C PRO A 140 -4.63 4.03 -0.18
N GLY A 141 -5.56 3.17 -0.56
CA GLY A 141 -5.54 1.77 -0.16
C GLY A 141 -4.32 1.01 -0.68
N VAL A 142 -3.84 1.32 -1.91
CA VAL A 142 -2.65 0.69 -2.48
C VAL A 142 -1.34 1.24 -1.89
N CYS A 143 -1.38 2.39 -1.22
CA CYS A 143 -0.22 2.93 -0.53
C CYS A 143 0.25 2.02 0.61
N CYS A 144 -0.66 1.33 1.29
CA CYS A 144 -0.32 0.45 2.41
C CYS A 144 0.71 -0.66 2.06
N PRO A 145 0.52 -1.51 1.03
CA PRO A 145 1.54 -2.46 0.62
C PRO A 145 2.82 -1.81 0.10
N MET A 146 2.74 -0.64 -0.54
CA MET A 146 3.92 0.10 -1.04
C MET A 146 4.76 0.64 0.11
N THR A 147 4.13 1.28 1.09
CA THR A 147 4.75 1.77 2.33
C THR A 147 5.43 0.65 3.11
N MET A 148 4.76 -0.47 3.33
CA MET A 148 5.36 -1.59 4.05
C MET A 148 6.57 -2.16 3.30
N THR A 149 6.50 -2.23 1.96
CA THR A 149 7.60 -2.69 1.11
C THR A 149 8.80 -1.75 1.19
N TYR A 150 8.59 -0.44 1.08
CA TYR A 150 9.61 0.59 1.27
C TYR A 150 10.27 0.49 2.64
N ALA A 151 9.45 0.40 3.69
CA ALA A 151 9.88 0.46 5.08
C ALA A 151 10.62 -0.81 5.56
N ALA A 152 10.50 -1.94 4.85
CA ALA A 152 11.08 -3.20 5.27
C ALA A 152 12.62 -3.24 5.13
N LEU A 153 13.20 -2.49 4.19
CA LEU A 153 14.61 -2.59 3.83
C LEU A 153 15.59 -2.38 4.99
N PRO A 154 15.46 -1.36 5.86
CA PRO A 154 16.40 -1.18 6.97
C PRO A 154 16.43 -2.38 7.93
N ALA A 155 15.26 -3.00 8.18
CA ALA A 155 15.19 -4.19 8.99
C ALA A 155 15.85 -5.41 8.29
N LEU A 156 15.53 -5.63 7.00
CA LEU A 156 16.10 -6.74 6.22
C LEU A 156 17.62 -6.66 6.12
N ARG A 157 18.19 -5.46 5.98
CA ARG A 157 19.63 -5.21 5.90
C ARG A 157 20.38 -5.60 7.17
N GLN A 158 19.70 -5.78 8.32
CA GLN A 158 20.32 -6.35 9.52
C GLN A 158 20.66 -7.84 9.36
N GLN A 159 20.16 -8.50 8.32
CA GLN A 159 20.50 -9.87 7.94
C GLN A 159 20.94 -9.90 6.46
N PRO A 160 22.25 -9.72 6.18
CA PRO A 160 22.74 -9.49 4.82
C PRO A 160 22.40 -10.60 3.82
N GLN A 161 22.36 -11.86 4.26
CA GLN A 161 22.02 -13.00 3.40
C GLN A 161 20.58 -12.93 2.92
N ILE A 162 19.65 -12.55 3.80
CA ILE A 162 18.24 -12.36 3.47
C ILE A 162 18.07 -11.11 2.58
N ALA A 163 18.72 -10.01 2.95
CA ALA A 163 18.71 -8.78 2.15
C ALA A 163 19.18 -9.04 0.71
N ALA A 164 20.25 -9.80 0.51
CA ALA A 164 20.76 -10.13 -0.83
C ALA A 164 19.73 -10.83 -1.73
N MET A 165 18.81 -11.59 -1.15
CA MET A 165 17.72 -12.24 -1.90
C MET A 165 16.54 -11.31 -2.17
N TRP A 166 16.13 -10.52 -1.18
CA TRP A 166 14.87 -9.75 -1.23
C TRP A 166 15.04 -8.34 -1.80
N GLU A 167 16.11 -7.63 -1.42
CA GLU A 167 16.34 -6.23 -1.78
C GLU A 167 16.32 -5.96 -3.28
N PRO A 168 16.95 -6.76 -4.16
CA PRO A 168 16.92 -6.52 -5.60
C PRO A 168 15.50 -6.54 -6.18
N ARG A 169 14.59 -7.35 -5.60
CA ARG A 169 13.21 -7.48 -6.04
C ARG A 169 12.31 -6.39 -5.47
N ILE A 170 12.56 -5.97 -4.24
CA ILE A 170 11.90 -4.83 -3.60
C ILE A 170 12.22 -3.54 -4.38
N LEU A 171 13.46 -3.37 -4.82
CA LEU A 171 13.93 -2.18 -5.52
C LEU A 171 13.71 -2.20 -7.03
N ALA A 172 13.19 -3.29 -7.58
CA ALA A 172 13.04 -3.45 -9.03
C ALA A 172 12.05 -2.48 -9.68
N ALA A 173 11.25 -1.75 -8.92
CA ALA A 173 10.15 -0.92 -9.42
C ALA A 173 9.25 -1.67 -10.41
N LYS A 174 8.98 -2.94 -10.13
CA LYS A 174 8.12 -3.83 -10.92
C LYS A 174 7.08 -4.49 -10.03
N TYR A 175 5.84 -4.38 -10.42
CA TYR A 175 4.76 -5.11 -9.77
C TYR A 175 4.64 -6.50 -10.37
N ASP A 176 4.72 -7.52 -9.54
CA ASP A 176 4.55 -8.92 -9.92
C ASP A 176 3.50 -9.57 -9.02
N PRO A 177 2.23 -9.67 -9.46
CA PRO A 177 1.13 -10.24 -8.67
C PRO A 177 1.16 -11.77 -8.59
N SER A 178 2.10 -12.44 -9.25
CA SER A 178 2.14 -13.89 -9.28
C SER A 178 2.45 -14.47 -7.90
N SER A 179 1.74 -15.55 -7.52
CA SER A 179 2.01 -16.30 -6.30
C SER A 179 3.04 -17.38 -6.60
N GLN A 180 4.30 -17.12 -6.29
CA GLN A 180 5.42 -18.04 -6.51
C GLN A 180 6.61 -17.68 -5.61
N PRO A 181 7.59 -18.58 -5.45
CA PRO A 181 8.81 -18.31 -4.68
C PRO A 181 9.50 -17.03 -5.16
N VAL A 182 10.02 -16.24 -4.21
CA VAL A 182 10.66 -14.94 -4.49
C VAL A 182 11.79 -15.04 -5.50
N ALA A 183 12.50 -16.16 -5.54
CA ALA A 183 13.58 -16.40 -6.50
C ALA A 183 13.12 -16.28 -7.97
N ASN A 184 11.85 -16.59 -8.25
CA ASN A 184 11.24 -16.59 -9.59
C ASN A 184 10.53 -15.29 -9.92
N LYS A 185 10.45 -14.32 -8.99
CA LYS A 185 9.70 -13.07 -9.18
C LYS A 185 10.57 -11.94 -9.73
N ASN A 186 9.92 -11.05 -10.49
CA ASN A 186 10.53 -9.83 -11.02
C ASN A 186 10.44 -8.64 -10.05
N GLY A 187 9.52 -8.68 -9.13
CA GLY A 187 9.32 -7.71 -8.06
C GLY A 187 8.68 -8.38 -6.86
N ALA A 188 8.90 -7.87 -5.67
CA ALA A 188 8.35 -8.42 -4.44
C ALA A 188 7.81 -7.33 -3.52
N THR A 189 6.76 -7.69 -2.76
CA THR A 189 6.18 -6.86 -1.71
C THR A 189 6.38 -7.49 -0.34
N ILE A 190 6.59 -6.65 0.66
CA ILE A 190 6.74 -7.07 2.06
C ILE A 190 5.63 -6.47 2.90
N GLY A 191 4.97 -7.31 3.68
CA GLY A 191 3.99 -6.90 4.68
C GLY A 191 4.57 -6.86 6.09
N MET A 192 3.73 -6.45 7.04
CA MET A 192 4.04 -6.42 8.47
C MET A 192 2.86 -6.96 9.27
N ALA A 193 3.14 -7.85 10.25
CA ALA A 193 2.11 -8.43 11.10
C ALA A 193 2.61 -8.54 12.55
N MET A 194 2.25 -7.56 13.40
CA MET A 194 2.73 -7.49 14.80
C MET A 194 1.63 -7.68 15.83
N THR A 195 0.48 -7.04 15.62
CA THR A 195 -0.62 -7.00 16.58
C THR A 195 -1.29 -8.37 16.71
N GLU A 196 -1.54 -8.79 17.93
CA GLU A 196 -2.34 -9.98 18.28
C GLU A 196 -3.71 -9.58 18.87
N LYS A 197 -4.61 -10.54 19.10
CA LYS A 197 -5.99 -10.27 19.58
C LYS A 197 -6.02 -9.51 20.90
N GLN A 198 -5.07 -9.74 21.80
CA GLN A 198 -4.95 -9.05 23.08
C GLN A 198 -4.44 -7.60 22.99
N GLY A 199 -3.95 -7.17 21.83
CA GLY A 199 -3.53 -5.80 21.56
C GLY A 199 -2.19 -5.68 20.82
N GLY A 200 -1.87 -4.45 20.38
CA GLY A 200 -0.65 -4.13 19.62
C GLY A 200 0.21 -3.04 20.24
N SER A 201 -0.33 -2.26 21.19
CA SER A 201 0.45 -1.22 21.89
C SER A 201 1.53 -1.81 22.79
N ASP A 202 1.24 -2.96 23.41
CA ASP A 202 2.23 -3.74 24.17
C ASP A 202 2.53 -5.07 23.46
N VAL A 203 3.42 -5.01 22.46
CA VAL A 203 3.85 -6.22 21.71
C VAL A 203 4.61 -7.24 22.57
N ARG A 204 5.01 -6.88 23.80
CA ARG A 204 5.61 -7.83 24.73
C ARG A 204 4.59 -8.81 25.32
N ALA A 205 3.30 -8.47 25.23
CA ALA A 205 2.19 -9.37 25.58
C ALA A 205 1.85 -10.39 24.47
N ASN A 206 2.59 -10.40 23.35
CA ASN A 206 2.39 -11.36 22.26
C ASN A 206 2.61 -12.78 22.76
N THR A 207 1.85 -13.72 22.17
CA THR A 207 1.89 -15.15 22.50
C THR A 207 2.40 -16.03 21.36
N THR A 208 2.52 -15.49 20.15
CA THR A 208 3.16 -16.19 19.02
C THR A 208 4.56 -16.62 19.41
N HIS A 209 4.88 -17.87 19.20
CA HIS A 209 6.18 -18.45 19.53
C HIS A 209 6.88 -19.03 18.32
N ALA A 210 8.20 -19.11 18.40
CA ALA A 210 9.09 -19.60 17.36
C ALA A 210 10.03 -20.66 17.95
N THR A 211 10.04 -21.84 17.34
CA THR A 211 10.95 -22.94 17.69
C THR A 211 12.07 -23.01 16.66
N LYS A 212 13.31 -23.04 17.12
CA LYS A 212 14.49 -23.12 16.24
C LYS A 212 14.62 -24.53 15.67
N ASN A 213 14.81 -24.61 14.34
CA ASN A 213 15.05 -25.85 13.61
C ASN A 213 16.55 -26.20 13.56
N THR A 214 16.87 -27.43 13.20
CA THR A 214 18.27 -27.91 13.10
C THR A 214 19.07 -27.22 12.01
N ASP A 215 18.43 -26.68 10.98
CA ASP A 215 19.06 -25.93 9.88
C ASP A 215 19.23 -24.42 10.19
N GLY A 216 18.84 -24.00 11.38
CA GLY A 216 18.93 -22.59 11.83
C GLY A 216 17.73 -21.73 11.45
N SER A 217 16.78 -22.23 10.68
CA SER A 217 15.46 -21.62 10.47
C SER A 217 14.56 -21.76 11.71
N TYR A 218 13.35 -21.25 11.64
CA TYR A 218 12.40 -21.31 12.74
C TYR A 218 11.03 -21.77 12.26
N THR A 219 10.27 -22.38 13.16
CA THR A 219 8.87 -22.77 12.98
C THR A 219 8.01 -21.92 13.90
N LEU A 220 7.08 -21.13 13.33
CA LEU A 220 6.20 -20.22 14.06
C LEU A 220 4.81 -20.84 14.26
N VAL A 221 4.29 -20.69 15.48
CA VAL A 221 2.90 -21.02 15.84
C VAL A 221 2.29 -19.84 16.60
N GLY A 222 1.10 -19.41 16.18
CA GLY A 222 0.41 -18.27 16.80
C GLY A 222 -0.54 -17.59 15.84
N HIS A 223 -0.91 -16.33 16.13
CA HIS A 223 -1.86 -15.58 15.34
C HIS A 223 -1.47 -14.10 15.26
N LYS A 224 -1.99 -13.42 14.23
CA LYS A 224 -1.95 -11.96 14.14
C LYS A 224 -3.34 -11.41 13.83
N TRP A 225 -3.71 -10.34 14.56
CA TRP A 225 -5.02 -9.70 14.46
C TRP A 225 -5.13 -8.72 13.29
N PHE A 226 -4.01 -8.10 12.91
CA PHE A 226 -3.88 -7.25 11.73
C PHE A 226 -2.71 -7.71 10.87
N CYS A 227 -3.02 -8.19 9.67
CA CYS A 227 -2.07 -8.46 8.60
C CYS A 227 -2.61 -7.79 7.34
N SER A 228 -2.14 -6.58 7.07
CA SER A 228 -2.50 -5.85 5.86
C SER A 228 -1.73 -6.44 4.68
N ALA A 229 -2.38 -6.39 3.49
CA ALA A 229 -1.84 -6.93 2.26
C ALA A 229 -1.38 -8.40 2.41
N PRO A 230 -2.29 -9.34 2.81
CA PRO A 230 -1.93 -10.74 3.06
C PRO A 230 -1.42 -11.49 1.83
N MET A 231 -1.55 -10.90 0.64
CA MET A 231 -0.96 -11.40 -0.61
C MET A 231 0.52 -11.02 -0.76
N SER A 232 1.12 -10.21 0.13
CA SER A 232 2.55 -9.87 0.08
C SER A 232 3.42 -11.11 0.09
N ASP A 233 4.59 -11.02 -0.54
CA ASP A 233 5.48 -12.17 -0.75
C ASP A 233 6.13 -12.67 0.56
N ALA A 234 6.29 -11.78 1.54
CA ALA A 234 6.70 -12.11 2.90
C ALA A 234 6.20 -11.07 3.90
N PHE A 235 6.33 -11.40 5.19
CA PHE A 235 5.95 -10.53 6.31
C PHE A 235 7.08 -10.42 7.31
N LEU A 236 7.33 -9.21 7.82
CA LEU A 236 8.07 -9.03 9.06
C LEU A 236 7.11 -9.16 10.24
N THR A 237 7.44 -10.02 11.20
CA THR A 237 6.61 -10.33 12.37
C THR A 237 7.44 -10.48 13.63
N LEU A 238 6.77 -10.51 14.78
CA LEU A 238 7.37 -10.78 16.07
C LEU A 238 6.84 -12.10 16.65
N ALA A 239 7.75 -12.91 17.19
CA ALA A 239 7.44 -14.11 17.92
C ALA A 239 8.46 -14.32 19.05
N TYR A 240 8.07 -15.03 20.10
CA TYR A 240 8.97 -15.43 21.18
C TYR A 240 9.79 -16.65 20.76
N ALA A 241 11.09 -16.49 20.67
CA ALA A 241 12.08 -17.55 20.61
C ALA A 241 12.68 -17.80 22.00
N GLU A 242 13.62 -18.74 22.12
CA GLU A 242 14.27 -19.06 23.41
C GLU A 242 14.94 -17.83 24.04
N GLY A 243 15.63 -17.00 23.26
CA GLY A 243 16.28 -15.77 23.70
C GLY A 243 15.34 -14.57 23.91
N GLY A 244 14.01 -14.72 23.70
CA GLY A 244 13.00 -13.70 23.88
C GLY A 244 12.32 -13.24 22.60
N LEU A 245 11.63 -12.08 22.67
CA LEU A 245 10.86 -11.55 21.54
C LEU A 245 11.77 -11.16 20.38
N THR A 246 11.60 -11.82 19.24
CA THR A 246 12.51 -11.80 18.08
C THR A 246 11.75 -11.42 16.81
N CYS A 247 12.44 -10.74 15.88
CA CYS A 247 11.88 -10.40 14.57
C CYS A 247 12.17 -11.52 13.56
N PHE A 248 11.16 -11.84 12.76
CA PHE A 248 11.24 -12.88 11.73
C PHE A 248 10.71 -12.38 10.41
N LEU A 249 11.34 -12.84 9.32
CA LEU A 249 10.78 -12.84 7.97
C LEU A 249 10.04 -14.13 7.73
N VAL A 250 8.76 -14.05 7.39
CA VAL A 250 7.89 -15.21 7.11
C VAL A 250 7.45 -15.11 5.65
N PRO A 251 8.09 -15.82 4.71
CA PRO A 251 7.72 -15.80 3.31
C PRO A 251 6.42 -16.59 3.06
N ARG A 252 5.66 -16.21 2.05
CA ARG A 252 4.49 -17.00 1.61
C ARG A 252 4.86 -18.34 0.98
N TRP A 253 6.00 -18.38 0.29
CA TRP A 253 6.56 -19.59 -0.30
C TRP A 253 7.87 -19.93 0.39
N ARG A 254 7.98 -21.17 0.86
CA ARG A 254 9.19 -21.70 1.48
C ARG A 254 10.31 -21.84 0.45
N PRO A 255 11.59 -21.92 0.89
CA PRO A 255 12.72 -22.15 -0.03
C PRO A 255 12.63 -23.44 -0.83
N ASP A 256 11.94 -24.47 -0.32
CA ASP A 256 11.70 -25.75 -0.99
C ASP A 256 10.62 -25.68 -2.09
N GLY A 257 9.97 -24.53 -2.29
CA GLY A 257 8.95 -24.34 -3.31
C GLY A 257 7.52 -24.68 -2.89
N GLU A 258 7.31 -25.01 -1.62
CA GLU A 258 5.99 -25.28 -1.05
C GLU A 258 5.38 -23.99 -0.46
N LEU A 259 4.05 -23.90 -0.45
CA LEU A 259 3.34 -22.84 0.27
C LEU A 259 3.62 -22.94 1.77
N ASN A 260 3.88 -21.79 2.37
CA ASN A 260 4.11 -21.71 3.80
C ASN A 260 2.78 -21.79 4.57
N ALA A 261 2.81 -22.31 5.79
CA ALA A 261 1.65 -22.53 6.64
C ALA A 261 1.15 -21.24 7.31
N ILE A 262 0.84 -20.22 6.47
CA ILE A 262 0.21 -18.96 6.85
C ILE A 262 -1.25 -19.05 6.43
N HIS A 263 -2.16 -19.18 7.40
CA HIS A 263 -3.58 -19.31 7.13
C HIS A 263 -4.29 -17.95 7.27
N VAL A 264 -5.00 -17.52 6.24
CA VAL A 264 -5.85 -16.34 6.30
C VAL A 264 -7.21 -16.73 6.85
N MET A 265 -7.59 -16.14 7.98
CA MET A 265 -8.80 -16.51 8.69
C MET A 265 -10.03 -15.74 8.17
N ARG A 266 -9.86 -14.47 7.93
CA ARG A 266 -10.88 -13.59 7.31
C ARG A 266 -10.27 -12.25 6.88
N LEU A 267 -10.99 -11.54 6.01
CA LEU A 267 -10.74 -10.13 5.75
C LEU A 267 -11.49 -9.26 6.76
N LYS A 268 -10.91 -8.11 7.08
CA LYS A 268 -11.53 -7.08 7.93
C LYS A 268 -12.60 -6.32 7.15
N ASP A 269 -13.73 -6.06 7.77
CA ASP A 269 -14.70 -5.06 7.32
C ASP A 269 -14.19 -3.66 7.71
N LYS A 270 -13.91 -2.83 6.72
CA LYS A 270 -13.24 -1.53 6.90
C LYS A 270 -14.14 -0.38 6.47
N MET A 271 -14.02 0.77 7.14
CA MET A 271 -14.72 2.00 6.77
C MET A 271 -14.15 2.64 5.50
N GLY A 272 -12.82 2.58 5.29
CA GLY A 272 -12.09 3.15 4.16
C GLY A 272 -11.00 2.21 3.65
N ASP A 273 -10.21 2.66 2.67
CA ASP A 273 -9.12 1.92 2.03
C ASP A 273 -9.56 0.52 1.57
N LYS A 274 -10.78 0.44 1.02
CA LYS A 274 -11.44 -0.83 0.69
C LYS A 274 -10.74 -1.57 -0.44
N ALA A 275 -9.98 -0.87 -1.26
CA ALA A 275 -9.18 -1.47 -2.32
C ALA A 275 -8.09 -2.40 -1.76
N ASN A 276 -7.57 -2.14 -0.55
CA ASN A 276 -6.55 -2.98 0.09
C ASN A 276 -7.19 -4.09 0.93
N ALA A 277 -6.61 -5.30 0.90
CA ALA A 277 -6.96 -6.38 1.82
C ALA A 277 -6.29 -6.15 3.18
N SER A 278 -7.04 -6.35 4.26
CA SER A 278 -6.51 -6.42 5.64
C SER A 278 -7.13 -7.65 6.31
N SER A 279 -6.31 -8.47 6.91
CA SER A 279 -6.73 -9.81 7.36
C SER A 279 -6.35 -10.12 8.80
N GLU A 280 -6.93 -11.21 9.30
CA GLU A 280 -6.45 -11.97 10.44
C GLU A 280 -5.76 -13.22 9.92
N ILE A 281 -4.60 -13.54 10.47
CA ILE A 281 -3.84 -14.72 10.06
C ILE A 281 -3.45 -15.59 11.25
N GLU A 282 -3.21 -16.87 10.97
CA GLU A 282 -2.62 -17.83 11.90
C GLU A 282 -1.41 -18.51 11.27
N TYR A 283 -0.39 -18.72 12.09
CA TYR A 283 0.80 -19.51 11.77
C TYR A 283 0.62 -20.92 12.32
N HIS A 284 0.51 -21.88 11.42
CA HIS A 284 0.31 -23.30 11.73
C HIS A 284 1.60 -24.11 11.50
N GLY A 285 2.69 -23.70 12.16
CA GLY A 285 4.01 -24.24 11.90
C GLY A 285 4.69 -23.55 10.72
N ALA A 286 4.46 -22.22 10.55
CA ALA A 286 5.02 -21.49 9.45
C ALA A 286 6.54 -21.38 9.54
N TRP A 287 7.22 -21.70 8.44
CA TRP A 287 8.66 -21.54 8.30
C TRP A 287 9.05 -20.05 8.28
N ALA A 288 10.14 -19.72 8.96
CA ALA A 288 10.61 -18.35 9.08
C ALA A 288 12.14 -18.25 9.20
N GLU A 289 12.67 -17.11 8.83
CA GLU A 289 14.07 -16.71 9.06
C GLU A 289 14.13 -15.59 10.08
N ARG A 290 15.11 -15.66 10.99
CA ARG A 290 15.35 -14.60 11.96
C ARG A 290 15.99 -13.39 11.29
N ILE A 291 15.51 -12.21 11.65
CA ILE A 291 16.10 -10.92 11.29
C ILE A 291 16.72 -10.28 12.53
N GLY A 292 18.01 -9.95 12.43
CA GLY A 292 18.78 -9.39 13.54
C GLY A 292 19.08 -10.39 14.65
N GLU A 293 19.24 -9.92 15.88
CA GLU A 293 19.59 -10.73 17.05
C GLU A 293 18.34 -11.28 17.75
N GLU A 294 18.45 -12.51 18.25
CA GLU A 294 17.39 -13.13 19.05
C GLU A 294 17.17 -12.35 20.34
N GLY A 295 15.91 -12.16 20.74
CA GLY A 295 15.53 -11.36 21.90
C GLY A 295 15.53 -9.83 21.66
N ARG A 296 15.95 -9.39 20.47
CA ARG A 296 15.98 -7.96 20.10
C ARG A 296 14.96 -7.57 19.04
N GLY A 297 13.89 -8.34 18.90
CA GLY A 297 12.91 -8.18 17.81
C GLY A 297 12.25 -6.81 17.73
N VAL A 298 11.94 -6.19 18.89
CA VAL A 298 11.35 -4.84 18.89
C VAL A 298 12.33 -3.82 18.30
N ARG A 299 13.61 -3.89 18.68
CA ARG A 299 14.63 -2.98 18.13
C ARG A 299 14.78 -3.14 16.63
N THR A 300 14.73 -4.36 16.14
CA THR A 300 14.82 -4.67 14.70
C THR A 300 13.61 -4.16 13.91
N ILE A 301 12.39 -4.46 14.38
CA ILE A 301 11.18 -4.11 13.61
C ILE A 301 10.83 -2.62 13.71
N VAL A 302 11.31 -1.92 14.74
CA VAL A 302 11.12 -0.46 14.90
C VAL A 302 11.71 0.31 13.72
N GLU A 303 12.77 -0.18 13.06
CA GLU A 303 13.29 0.42 11.85
C GLU A 303 12.21 0.50 10.75
N MET A 304 11.47 -0.59 10.54
CA MET A 304 10.32 -0.60 9.62
C MET A 304 9.19 0.32 10.13
N VAL A 305 8.90 0.27 11.42
CA VAL A 305 7.82 1.07 12.02
C VAL A 305 8.07 2.57 11.89
N HIS A 306 9.31 3.04 12.01
CA HIS A 306 9.64 4.46 11.84
C HIS A 306 9.29 4.95 10.43
N HIS A 307 9.65 4.19 9.40
CA HIS A 307 9.36 4.53 8.01
C HIS A 307 7.85 4.48 7.72
N THR A 308 7.14 3.43 8.17
CA THR A 308 5.67 3.39 7.99
C THR A 308 4.95 4.49 8.73
N ARG A 309 5.44 4.95 9.89
CA ARG A 309 4.86 6.08 10.62
C ARG A 309 5.06 7.40 9.90
N LEU A 310 6.17 7.60 9.20
CA LEU A 310 6.36 8.76 8.33
C LEU A 310 5.25 8.82 7.28
N ASP A 311 5.01 7.73 6.58
CA ASP A 311 3.97 7.65 5.56
C ASP A 311 2.57 7.80 6.17
N CYS A 312 2.34 7.30 7.40
CA CYS A 312 1.11 7.55 8.14
C CYS A 312 0.88 9.02 8.51
N ILE A 313 1.89 9.88 8.47
CA ILE A 313 1.75 11.34 8.59
C ILE A 313 1.43 11.95 7.23
N LEU A 314 2.02 11.44 6.16
CA LEU A 314 1.83 11.94 4.79
C LEU A 314 0.43 11.67 4.26
N ALA A 315 -0.07 10.46 4.46
CA ALA A 315 -1.37 10.05 3.91
C ALA A 315 -2.53 10.95 4.38
N PRO A 316 -2.72 11.25 5.68
CA PRO A 316 -3.75 12.20 6.11
C PRO A 316 -3.58 13.61 5.54
N ALA A 317 -2.34 14.09 5.38
CA ALA A 317 -2.08 15.38 4.76
C ALA A 317 -2.50 15.38 3.27
N ALA A 318 -2.23 14.29 2.56
CA ALA A 318 -2.68 14.08 1.19
C ALA A 318 -4.21 14.04 1.09
N TYR A 319 -4.90 13.38 2.02
CA TYR A 319 -6.37 13.34 2.07
C TYR A 319 -6.96 14.73 2.33
N MET A 320 -6.40 15.48 3.27
CA MET A 320 -6.82 16.86 3.52
C MET A 320 -6.63 17.72 2.27
N ARG A 321 -5.50 17.57 1.57
CA ARG A 321 -5.25 18.29 0.31
C ARG A 321 -6.27 17.92 -0.76
N GLN A 322 -6.53 16.64 -0.97
CA GLN A 322 -7.48 16.17 -1.97
C GLN A 322 -8.92 16.62 -1.64
N ALA A 323 -9.32 16.53 -0.38
CA ALA A 323 -10.63 17.02 0.06
C ALA A 323 -10.79 18.51 -0.17
N LEU A 324 -9.76 19.30 0.18
CA LEU A 324 -9.77 20.75 -0.03
C LEU A 324 -9.81 21.10 -1.53
N ALA A 325 -9.02 20.41 -2.37
CA ALA A 325 -9.01 20.64 -3.81
C ALA A 325 -10.39 20.40 -4.44
N ASN A 326 -11.03 19.28 -4.08
CA ASN A 326 -12.39 18.98 -4.53
C ASN A 326 -13.42 19.98 -4.03
N ALA A 327 -13.33 20.44 -2.76
CA ALA A 327 -14.22 21.45 -2.20
C ALA A 327 -14.08 22.80 -2.92
N LEU A 328 -12.84 23.23 -3.18
CA LEU A 328 -12.57 24.46 -3.92
C LEU A 328 -13.07 24.38 -5.36
N TRP A 329 -12.81 23.24 -6.03
CA TRP A 329 -13.31 23.00 -7.38
C TRP A 329 -14.85 23.03 -7.43
N HIS A 330 -15.50 22.34 -6.51
CA HIS A 330 -16.96 22.33 -6.41
C HIS A 330 -17.51 23.74 -6.20
N THR A 331 -16.99 24.49 -5.24
CA THR A 331 -17.49 25.83 -4.92
C THR A 331 -17.22 26.87 -6.02
N ALA A 332 -16.15 26.67 -6.79
CA ALA A 332 -15.83 27.52 -7.95
C ALA A 332 -16.78 27.30 -9.14
N HIS A 333 -17.44 26.14 -9.23
CA HIS A 333 -18.30 25.80 -10.37
C HIS A 333 -19.79 25.77 -10.02
N ARG A 334 -20.16 25.45 -8.77
CA ARG A 334 -21.55 25.41 -8.31
C ARG A 334 -22.10 26.79 -8.01
N THR A 335 -23.32 27.06 -8.41
CA THR A 335 -24.03 28.33 -8.18
C THR A 335 -25.21 28.13 -7.23
N ALA A 336 -25.37 29.04 -6.27
CA ALA A 336 -26.57 29.17 -5.44
C ALA A 336 -26.84 30.67 -5.19
N PHE A 337 -28.11 31.06 -5.09
CA PHE A 337 -28.49 32.47 -4.92
C PHE A 337 -27.83 33.40 -5.95
N GLN A 338 -27.79 32.95 -7.22
CA GLN A 338 -27.27 33.73 -8.36
C GLN A 338 -25.77 34.04 -8.29
N LYS A 339 -25.00 33.44 -7.39
CA LYS A 339 -23.53 33.57 -7.24
C LYS A 339 -22.85 32.22 -7.15
N LYS A 340 -21.58 32.16 -7.55
CA LYS A 340 -20.76 31.00 -7.27
C LYS A 340 -20.67 30.78 -5.76
N LEU A 341 -20.62 29.53 -5.31
CA LEU A 341 -20.50 29.24 -3.89
C LEU A 341 -19.26 29.87 -3.27
N ILE A 342 -18.13 29.84 -3.98
CA ILE A 342 -16.88 30.45 -3.54
C ILE A 342 -16.99 31.98 -3.28
N ASP A 343 -17.97 32.65 -3.90
CA ASP A 343 -18.21 34.08 -3.74
C ASP A 343 -19.20 34.42 -2.62
N GLN A 344 -19.72 33.38 -1.96
CA GLN A 344 -20.63 33.57 -0.81
C GLN A 344 -19.80 33.98 0.42
N PRO A 345 -20.30 34.93 1.26
CA PRO A 345 -19.52 35.44 2.42
C PRO A 345 -19.08 34.36 3.40
N LEU A 346 -19.87 33.30 3.57
CA LEU A 346 -19.57 32.19 4.50
C LEU A 346 -18.53 31.20 3.97
N MET A 347 -18.15 31.32 2.69
CA MET A 347 -17.18 30.42 2.04
C MET A 347 -15.78 31.04 1.93
N ARG A 348 -15.61 32.26 2.37
CA ARG A 348 -14.32 33.00 2.40
C ARG A 348 -13.60 32.87 3.77
#